data_ced026a7636b6e2f3f12455cd9dd1d09
#
_entry.id   ced026a7636b6e2f3f12455cd9dd1d09
#
_cell.length_a   1.000
_cell.length_b   1.000
_cell.length_c   1.000
_cell.angle_alpha   90.00
_cell.angle_beta   90.00
_cell.angle_gamma   90.00
#
_symmetry.space_group_name_H-M   'P 1'
#
loop_
_entity.id
_entity.type
_entity.pdbx_description
1 polymer ?
#
loop_
_entity_poly.entity_id
_entity_poly.type
_entity_poly.pdbx_seq_one_letter_code
_entity_poly.pdbx_strand_id
1 'polypeptide(L)'
;LNALQRFRLDRLAGRLSRYRAQPEAYPDDAAGLTVCKLAVNALRAGNYGIGALILDAAGEPLIEATNRVFEPAFTSAGHAEMVAVDELERRYPELAPGELTLVVGLEPCPMCYTRLKLAGLGHVRYLVPDPPGGVVHMAARLPEIWQLLNPEQRFGPAAVSPEIRQIARRLFLTNLRALRRQLLSRIQLPR
;
A
#
# COMPACT_ATOMS: atom_id res chain seq x y z
N LEU A 1 -3.68 14.45 -13.08
CA LEU A 1 -3.31 15.52 -12.12
C LEU A 1 -3.43 16.89 -12.79
N ASN A 2 -4.01 17.90 -12.10
CA ASN A 2 -3.95 19.29 -12.52
C ASN A 2 -2.58 19.94 -12.17
N ALA A 3 -2.33 21.18 -12.63
CA ALA A 3 -1.04 21.87 -12.43
C ALA A 3 -0.65 21.99 -10.94
N LEU A 4 -1.59 22.35 -10.05
CA LEU A 4 -1.34 22.47 -8.62
C LEU A 4 -1.00 21.10 -7.98
N GLN A 5 -1.69 20.04 -8.40
CA GLN A 5 -1.41 18.69 -7.92
C GLN A 5 -0.02 18.21 -8.38
N ARG A 6 0.37 18.48 -9.63
CA ARG A 6 1.73 18.19 -10.13
C ARG A 6 2.79 18.92 -9.34
N PHE A 7 2.64 20.22 -9.14
CA PHE A 7 3.57 21.01 -8.33
C PHE A 7 3.74 20.47 -6.91
N ARG A 8 2.62 20.11 -6.25
CA ARG A 8 2.66 19.50 -4.91
C ARG A 8 3.36 18.15 -4.92
N LEU A 9 3.10 17.32 -5.93
CA LEU A 9 3.74 16.02 -6.09
C LEU A 9 5.26 16.17 -6.28
N ASP A 10 5.71 17.10 -7.13
CA ASP A 10 7.13 17.32 -7.36
C ASP A 10 7.85 17.83 -6.09
N ARG A 11 7.18 18.65 -5.27
CA ARG A 11 7.71 19.02 -3.96
C ARG A 11 7.84 17.83 -3.02
N LEU A 12 6.88 16.91 -2.99
CA LEU A 12 6.96 15.69 -2.17
C LEU A 12 8.06 14.76 -2.69
N ALA A 13 8.15 14.56 -3.99
CA ALA A 13 9.22 13.79 -4.63
C ALA A 13 10.61 14.37 -4.32
N GLY A 14 10.77 15.69 -4.38
CA GLY A 14 12.01 16.39 -4.00
C GLY A 14 12.35 16.26 -2.50
N ARG A 15 11.34 16.15 -1.61
CA ARG A 15 11.62 15.82 -0.20
C ARG A 15 12.11 14.39 -0.05
N LEU A 16 11.45 13.43 -0.69
CA LEU A 16 11.86 12.02 -0.65
C LEU A 16 13.25 11.78 -1.21
N SER A 17 13.69 12.51 -2.26
CA SER A 17 15.04 12.38 -2.82
C SER A 17 16.14 12.86 -1.87
N ARG A 18 15.82 13.81 -0.98
CA ARG A 18 16.76 14.33 0.03
C ARG A 18 16.64 13.64 1.38
N TYR A 19 15.58 12.87 1.59
CA TYR A 19 15.35 12.19 2.85
C TYR A 19 16.42 11.12 3.09
N ARG A 20 16.87 11.02 4.34
CA ARG A 20 17.75 9.94 4.81
C ARG A 20 16.98 9.10 5.81
N ALA A 21 16.80 7.83 5.48
CA ALA A 21 16.15 6.89 6.38
C ALA A 21 16.92 6.77 7.70
N GLN A 22 16.18 6.55 8.79
CA GLN A 22 16.70 6.50 10.16
C GLN A 22 16.35 5.15 10.79
N PRO A 23 16.92 4.02 10.29
CA PRO A 23 16.51 2.67 10.69
C PRO A 23 16.77 2.38 12.17
N GLU A 24 17.74 3.03 12.81
CA GLU A 24 18.03 2.89 14.23
C GLU A 24 16.89 3.40 15.12
N ALA A 25 16.24 4.49 14.70
CA ALA A 25 15.08 5.07 15.42
C ALA A 25 13.74 4.52 14.90
N TYR A 26 13.67 4.18 13.61
CA TYR A 26 12.45 3.76 12.90
C TYR A 26 12.77 2.58 11.99
N PRO A 27 12.67 1.34 12.46
CA PRO A 27 13.10 0.15 11.71
C PRO A 27 12.51 0.01 10.31
N ASP A 28 11.29 0.49 10.07
CA ASP A 28 10.63 0.40 8.77
C ASP A 28 10.87 1.63 7.86
N ASP A 29 11.72 2.58 8.26
CA ASP A 29 11.83 3.88 7.60
C ASP A 29 12.39 3.79 6.17
N ALA A 30 13.34 2.89 5.92
CA ALA A 30 13.88 2.62 4.59
C ALA A 30 12.82 2.03 3.65
N ALA A 31 12.06 1.05 4.14
CA ALA A 31 10.93 0.47 3.40
C ALA A 31 9.84 1.51 3.17
N GLY A 32 9.52 2.33 4.17
CA GLY A 32 8.57 3.43 4.07
C GLY A 32 8.97 4.47 3.02
N LEU A 33 10.26 4.81 2.93
CA LEU A 33 10.81 5.69 1.89
C LEU A 33 10.59 5.10 0.50
N THR A 34 10.88 3.82 0.30
CA THR A 34 10.65 3.09 -0.97
C THR A 34 9.16 3.09 -1.33
N VAL A 35 8.29 2.74 -0.40
CA VAL A 35 6.83 2.74 -0.58
C VAL A 35 6.32 4.14 -0.99
N CYS A 36 6.84 5.21 -0.39
CA CYS A 36 6.50 6.59 -0.79
C CYS A 36 6.97 6.93 -2.22
N LYS A 37 8.15 6.47 -2.64
CA LYS A 37 8.64 6.65 -4.02
C LYS A 37 7.75 5.91 -5.03
N LEU A 38 7.34 4.69 -4.70
CA LEU A 38 6.38 3.91 -5.51
C LEU A 38 5.01 4.61 -5.60
N ALA A 39 4.55 5.23 -4.51
CA ALA A 39 3.32 6.04 -4.51
C ALA A 39 3.42 7.28 -5.42
N VAL A 40 4.59 7.93 -5.51
CA VAL A 40 4.86 9.00 -6.49
C VAL A 40 4.73 8.48 -7.92
N ASN A 41 5.28 7.30 -8.21
CA ASN A 41 5.19 6.67 -9.52
C ASN A 41 3.74 6.32 -9.88
N ALA A 42 2.95 5.77 -8.94
CA ALA A 42 1.52 5.52 -9.12
C ALA A 42 0.74 6.81 -9.48
N LEU A 43 0.99 7.92 -8.77
CA LEU A 43 0.37 9.22 -9.05
C LEU A 43 0.74 9.77 -10.42
N ARG A 44 2.01 9.65 -10.83
CA ARG A 44 2.48 10.09 -12.16
C ARG A 44 1.82 9.27 -13.28
N ALA A 45 1.57 8.00 -13.02
CA ALA A 45 0.85 7.12 -13.94
C ALA A 45 -0.68 7.34 -13.95
N GLY A 46 -1.24 8.20 -13.09
CA GLY A 46 -2.68 8.48 -13.08
C GLY A 46 -3.49 7.65 -12.07
N ASN A 47 -2.83 6.91 -11.20
CA ASN A 47 -3.44 6.03 -10.20
C ASN A 47 -3.49 6.65 -8.80
N TYR A 48 -4.08 5.95 -7.82
CA TYR A 48 -3.99 6.35 -6.42
C TYR A 48 -2.53 6.36 -5.94
N GLY A 49 -2.16 7.33 -5.12
CA GLY A 49 -0.82 7.47 -4.56
C GLY A 49 -0.53 6.43 -3.49
N ILE A 50 -0.49 5.16 -3.86
CA ILE A 50 -0.22 4.02 -2.99
C ILE A 50 0.83 3.14 -3.66
N GLY A 51 1.88 2.81 -2.90
CA GLY A 51 2.89 1.82 -3.23
C GLY A 51 2.89 0.68 -2.22
N ALA A 52 3.44 -0.45 -2.59
CA ALA A 52 3.67 -1.61 -1.73
C ALA A 52 5.05 -2.21 -2.02
N LEU A 53 5.67 -2.78 -0.99
CA LEU A 53 6.97 -3.41 -1.02
C LEU A 53 6.89 -4.73 -0.25
N ILE A 54 7.27 -5.85 -0.85
CA ILE A 54 7.49 -7.09 -0.12
C ILE A 54 8.99 -7.22 0.14
N LEU A 55 9.32 -7.50 1.39
CA LEU A 55 10.66 -7.79 1.87
C LEU A 55 10.77 -9.29 2.14
N ASP A 56 11.94 -9.86 1.88
CA ASP A 56 12.28 -11.24 2.25
C ASP A 56 12.57 -11.37 3.76
N ALA A 57 12.95 -12.58 4.19
CA ALA A 57 13.30 -12.88 5.58
C ALA A 57 14.53 -12.10 6.08
N ALA A 58 15.42 -11.66 5.18
CA ALA A 58 16.58 -10.84 5.53
C ALA A 58 16.23 -9.34 5.59
N GLY A 59 15.01 -8.95 5.20
CA GLY A 59 14.56 -7.56 5.11
C GLY A 59 14.95 -6.88 3.80
N GLU A 60 15.41 -7.65 2.80
CA GLU A 60 15.79 -7.11 1.49
C GLU A 60 14.57 -7.02 0.55
N PRO A 61 14.54 -5.99 -0.32
CA PRO A 61 13.47 -5.78 -1.28
C PRO A 61 13.31 -6.96 -2.26
N LEU A 62 12.15 -7.60 -2.28
CA LEU A 62 11.82 -8.71 -3.17
C LEU A 62 10.86 -8.30 -4.29
N ILE A 63 9.77 -7.59 -3.96
CA ILE A 63 8.75 -7.12 -4.90
C ILE A 63 8.42 -5.66 -4.62
N GLU A 64 8.47 -4.83 -5.65
CA GLU A 64 7.97 -3.46 -5.65
C GLU A 64 6.70 -3.35 -6.49
N ALA A 65 5.64 -2.74 -5.95
CA ALA A 65 4.37 -2.61 -6.62
C ALA A 65 3.76 -1.21 -6.45
N THR A 66 2.99 -0.81 -7.46
CA THR A 66 2.24 0.45 -7.46
C THR A 66 0.76 0.18 -7.67
N ASN A 67 -0.09 1.06 -7.16
CA ASN A 67 -1.50 1.04 -7.53
C ASN A 67 -1.68 1.20 -9.05
N ARG A 68 -2.55 0.38 -9.65
CA ARG A 68 -2.85 0.31 -11.10
C ARG A 68 -4.35 0.22 -11.36
N VAL A 69 -5.18 0.88 -10.54
CA VAL A 69 -6.64 0.79 -10.67
C VAL A 69 -7.16 1.42 -11.96
N PHE A 70 -6.58 2.53 -12.41
CA PHE A 70 -7.09 3.29 -13.55
C PHE A 70 -6.23 3.18 -14.79
N GLU A 71 -4.92 3.09 -14.65
CA GLU A 71 -3.96 3.05 -15.74
C GLU A 71 -3.01 1.83 -15.62
N PRO A 72 -2.66 1.19 -16.75
CA PRO A 72 -2.98 1.54 -18.15
C PRO A 72 -4.41 1.17 -18.57
N ALA A 73 -5.12 0.36 -17.81
CA ALA A 73 -6.51 -0.02 -18.01
C ALA A 73 -7.20 -0.16 -16.65
N PHE A 74 -8.51 0.11 -16.63
CA PHE A 74 -9.27 -0.02 -15.37
C PHE A 74 -9.30 -1.46 -14.87
N THR A 75 -8.80 -1.64 -13.66
CA THR A 75 -8.80 -2.93 -12.95
C THR A 75 -9.18 -2.68 -11.48
N SER A 76 -10.38 -3.07 -11.08
CA SER A 76 -10.86 -2.83 -9.69
C SER A 76 -9.96 -3.47 -8.63
N ALA A 77 -9.32 -4.59 -8.96
CA ALA A 77 -8.36 -5.28 -8.12
C ALA A 77 -6.93 -4.71 -8.18
N GLY A 78 -6.67 -3.65 -8.96
CA GLY A 78 -5.33 -3.08 -9.19
C GLY A 78 -4.76 -2.31 -7.99
N HIS A 79 -5.09 -2.68 -6.76
CA HIS A 79 -4.47 -2.14 -5.55
C HIS A 79 -3.01 -2.59 -5.45
N ALA A 80 -2.16 -1.77 -4.84
CA ALA A 80 -0.73 -2.04 -4.77
C ALA A 80 -0.42 -3.38 -4.09
N GLU A 81 -1.17 -3.72 -3.04
CA GLU A 81 -1.07 -5.00 -2.33
C GLU A 81 -1.43 -6.19 -3.22
N MET A 82 -2.52 -6.05 -4.00
CA MET A 82 -2.96 -7.09 -4.94
C MET A 82 -1.89 -7.34 -6.00
N VAL A 83 -1.38 -6.26 -6.59
CA VAL A 83 -0.29 -6.32 -7.59
C VAL A 83 0.96 -6.97 -6.99
N ALA A 84 1.31 -6.63 -5.75
CA ALA A 84 2.48 -7.20 -5.07
C ALA A 84 2.33 -8.71 -4.84
N VAL A 85 1.16 -9.16 -4.40
CA VAL A 85 0.89 -10.60 -4.15
C VAL A 85 0.84 -11.38 -5.46
N ASP A 86 0.19 -10.84 -6.51
CA ASP A 86 0.15 -11.48 -7.82
C ASP A 86 1.57 -11.68 -8.40
N GLU A 87 2.45 -10.67 -8.26
CA GLU A 87 3.86 -10.78 -8.67
C GLU A 87 4.66 -11.77 -7.80
N LEU A 88 4.41 -11.81 -6.50
CA LEU A 88 5.04 -12.76 -5.60
C LEU A 88 4.71 -14.21 -6.01
N GLU A 89 3.42 -14.53 -6.11
CA GLU A 89 2.95 -15.88 -6.44
C GLU A 89 3.41 -16.32 -7.85
N ARG A 90 3.51 -15.38 -8.79
CA ARG A 90 3.97 -15.69 -10.15
C ARG A 90 5.47 -15.92 -10.24
N ARG A 91 6.29 -15.13 -9.50
CA ARG A 91 7.76 -15.14 -9.63
C ARG A 91 8.45 -16.06 -8.64
N TYR A 92 7.83 -16.27 -7.49
CA TYR A 92 8.44 -16.96 -6.35
C TYR A 92 7.45 -17.94 -5.68
N PRO A 93 6.86 -18.87 -6.46
CA PRO A 93 5.83 -19.78 -5.94
C PRO A 93 6.36 -20.74 -4.86
N GLU A 94 7.69 -20.91 -4.76
CA GLU A 94 8.36 -21.79 -3.81
C GLU A 94 8.68 -21.12 -2.47
N LEU A 95 8.58 -19.80 -2.36
CA LEU A 95 8.92 -19.11 -1.12
C LEU A 95 7.85 -19.34 -0.05
N ALA A 96 8.31 -19.54 1.19
CA ALA A 96 7.45 -19.59 2.37
C ALA A 96 6.91 -18.18 2.69
N PRO A 97 5.63 -17.86 2.43
CA PRO A 97 5.13 -16.51 2.59
C PRO A 97 5.11 -16.05 4.06
N GLY A 98 5.07 -16.98 5.02
CA GLY A 98 5.10 -16.68 6.46
C GLY A 98 6.35 -15.94 6.93
N GLU A 99 7.46 -15.98 6.17
CA GLU A 99 8.69 -15.27 6.48
C GLU A 99 8.77 -13.87 5.85
N LEU A 100 7.81 -13.55 4.96
CA LEU A 100 7.83 -12.31 4.20
C LEU A 100 7.09 -11.19 4.93
N THR A 101 7.55 -9.96 4.69
CA THR A 101 6.92 -8.73 5.20
C THR A 101 6.42 -7.87 4.03
N LEU A 102 5.13 -7.55 4.00
CA LEU A 102 4.60 -6.53 3.12
C LEU A 102 4.54 -5.19 3.86
N VAL A 103 5.11 -4.15 3.25
CA VAL A 103 4.97 -2.75 3.69
C VAL A 103 4.15 -2.00 2.64
N VAL A 104 3.09 -1.31 3.07
CA VAL A 104 2.17 -0.62 2.16
C VAL A 104 1.86 0.80 2.64
N GLY A 105 1.57 1.71 1.71
CA GLY A 105 1.35 3.12 2.00
C GLY A 105 0.11 3.45 2.84
N LEU A 106 -0.91 2.59 2.79
CA LEU A 106 -2.20 2.81 3.45
C LEU A 106 -2.68 1.52 4.12
N GLU A 107 -3.46 1.64 5.19
CA GLU A 107 -4.11 0.50 5.84
C GLU A 107 -4.91 -0.33 4.82
N PRO A 108 -4.71 -1.66 4.75
CA PRO A 108 -5.39 -2.53 3.79
C PRO A 108 -6.92 -2.45 3.89
N CYS A 109 -7.56 -2.27 2.73
CA CYS A 109 -9.02 -2.36 2.61
C CYS A 109 -9.51 -3.82 2.75
N PRO A 110 -10.82 -4.09 2.88
CA PRO A 110 -11.35 -5.45 3.03
C PRO A 110 -10.87 -6.43 1.96
N MET A 111 -10.83 -6.03 0.69
CA MET A 111 -10.36 -6.86 -0.42
C MET A 111 -8.88 -7.24 -0.24
N CYS A 112 -8.02 -6.26 0.03
CA CYS A 112 -6.59 -6.50 0.23
C CYS A 112 -6.33 -7.30 1.50
N TYR A 113 -7.02 -7.00 2.60
CA TYR A 113 -6.90 -7.75 3.84
C TYR A 113 -7.17 -9.24 3.64
N THR A 114 -8.30 -9.59 3.02
CA THR A 114 -8.66 -10.99 2.78
C THR A 114 -7.68 -11.68 1.83
N ARG A 115 -7.21 -11.01 0.78
CA ARG A 115 -6.18 -11.53 -0.12
C ARG A 115 -4.86 -11.80 0.61
N LEU A 116 -4.43 -10.86 1.47
CA LEU A 116 -3.20 -10.99 2.26
C LEU A 116 -3.31 -12.11 3.31
N LYS A 117 -4.50 -12.34 3.89
CA LYS A 117 -4.76 -13.48 4.77
C LYS A 117 -4.58 -14.81 4.03
N LEU A 118 -5.15 -14.92 2.82
CA LEU A 118 -5.05 -16.12 1.99
C LEU A 118 -3.64 -16.34 1.44
N ALA A 119 -2.91 -15.27 1.10
CA ALA A 119 -1.53 -15.36 0.63
C ALA A 119 -0.53 -15.77 1.73
N GLY A 120 -0.92 -15.67 3.01
CA GLY A 120 -0.13 -16.20 4.12
C GLY A 120 1.10 -15.39 4.50
N LEU A 121 1.25 -14.14 4.03
CA LEU A 121 2.37 -13.26 4.40
C LEU A 121 2.48 -13.11 5.92
N GLY A 122 3.68 -13.30 6.50
CA GLY A 122 3.88 -13.27 7.95
C GLY A 122 3.57 -11.91 8.59
N HIS A 123 4.01 -10.84 7.93
CA HIS A 123 3.82 -9.48 8.40
C HIS A 123 3.24 -8.56 7.34
N VAL A 124 2.27 -7.74 7.74
CA VAL A 124 1.70 -6.66 6.93
C VAL A 124 1.77 -5.37 7.72
N ARG A 125 2.56 -4.41 7.26
CA ARG A 125 2.82 -3.14 7.90
C ARG A 125 2.36 -1.99 7.01
N TYR A 126 1.53 -1.07 7.54
CA TYR A 126 1.02 0.07 6.78
C TYR A 126 1.53 1.39 7.33
N LEU A 127 1.82 2.35 6.44
CA LEU A 127 2.38 3.65 6.85
C LEU A 127 1.30 4.55 7.47
N VAL A 128 0.09 4.53 6.91
CA VAL A 128 -0.99 5.44 7.30
C VAL A 128 -2.25 4.64 7.63
N PRO A 129 -2.86 4.82 8.81
CA PRO A 129 -4.19 4.27 9.09
C PRO A 129 -5.25 4.93 8.22
N ASP A 130 -6.28 4.17 7.83
CA ASP A 130 -7.41 4.63 7.02
C ASP A 130 -8.75 4.18 7.63
N PRO A 131 -9.22 4.80 8.73
CA PRO A 131 -10.44 4.39 9.41
C PRO A 131 -11.68 4.28 8.52
N PRO A 132 -11.87 5.12 7.46
CA PRO A 132 -13.04 5.00 6.59
C PRO A 132 -12.92 3.91 5.50
N GLY A 133 -11.72 3.41 5.18
CA GLY A 133 -11.49 2.48 4.07
C GLY A 133 -10.73 1.21 4.41
N GLY A 134 -9.91 1.25 5.45
CA GLY A 134 -9.16 0.11 5.96
C GLY A 134 -10.01 -0.80 6.86
N VAL A 135 -9.54 -2.01 7.12
CA VAL A 135 -10.27 -3.00 7.92
C VAL A 135 -9.42 -3.59 9.06
N VAL A 136 -8.12 -3.33 9.08
CA VAL A 136 -7.21 -3.90 10.10
C VAL A 136 -7.63 -3.50 11.52
N HIS A 137 -7.99 -2.23 11.72
CA HIS A 137 -8.43 -1.69 13.02
C HIS A 137 -9.73 -2.32 13.54
N MET A 138 -10.48 -3.01 12.69
CA MET A 138 -11.73 -3.70 13.05
C MET A 138 -11.69 -5.21 12.79
N ALA A 139 -10.49 -5.78 12.58
CA ALA A 139 -10.32 -7.19 12.25
C ALA A 139 -10.98 -8.15 13.25
N ALA A 140 -11.00 -7.79 14.54
CA ALA A 140 -11.68 -8.56 15.59
C ALA A 140 -13.23 -8.61 15.45
N ARG A 141 -13.82 -7.80 14.57
CA ARG A 141 -15.25 -7.80 14.25
C ARG A 141 -15.61 -8.55 12.96
N LEU A 142 -14.60 -9.06 12.26
CA LEU A 142 -14.83 -9.88 11.07
C LEU A 142 -15.40 -11.25 11.46
N PRO A 143 -16.07 -11.96 10.55
CA PRO A 143 -16.50 -13.32 10.79
C PRO A 143 -15.35 -14.20 11.28
N GLU A 144 -15.67 -15.15 12.16
CA GLU A 144 -14.69 -15.99 12.89
C GLU A 144 -13.66 -16.62 11.97
N ILE A 145 -14.07 -17.12 10.81
CA ILE A 145 -13.14 -17.74 9.85
C ILE A 145 -11.98 -16.81 9.46
N TRP A 146 -12.22 -15.51 9.31
CA TRP A 146 -11.17 -14.54 8.96
C TRP A 146 -10.24 -14.22 10.13
N GLN A 147 -10.71 -14.41 11.37
CA GLN A 147 -9.89 -14.27 12.58
C GLN A 147 -8.98 -15.50 12.78
N LEU A 148 -9.51 -16.70 12.51
CA LEU A 148 -8.80 -17.98 12.69
C LEU A 148 -7.84 -18.29 11.54
N LEU A 149 -8.12 -17.79 10.33
CA LEU A 149 -7.26 -18.01 9.18
C LEU A 149 -5.88 -17.38 9.41
N ASN A 150 -4.82 -18.19 9.36
CA ASN A 150 -3.43 -17.78 9.58
C ASN A 150 -3.24 -16.95 10.86
N PRO A 151 -3.38 -17.55 12.07
CA PRO A 151 -3.34 -16.82 13.33
C PRO A 151 -1.97 -16.20 13.65
N GLU A 152 -0.89 -16.71 13.03
CA GLU A 152 0.45 -16.19 13.20
C GLU A 152 0.72 -14.90 12.43
N GLN A 153 -0.10 -14.59 11.43
CA GLN A 153 0.04 -13.39 10.62
C GLN A 153 -0.21 -12.12 11.45
N ARG A 154 0.67 -11.15 11.30
CA ARG A 154 0.62 -9.88 12.03
C ARG A 154 0.32 -8.71 11.11
N PHE A 155 -0.76 -7.98 11.39
CA PHE A 155 -1.11 -6.71 10.76
C PHE A 155 -0.90 -5.56 11.74
N GLY A 156 -0.28 -4.46 11.29
CA GLY A 156 -0.10 -3.30 12.16
C GLY A 156 0.53 -2.10 11.48
N PRO A 157 0.61 -0.96 12.20
CA PRO A 157 1.29 0.22 11.69
C PRO A 157 2.81 -0.04 11.56
N ALA A 158 3.39 0.46 10.47
CA ALA A 158 4.83 0.47 10.27
C ALA A 158 5.51 1.44 11.25
N ALA A 159 6.68 1.05 11.74
CA ALA A 159 7.54 1.87 12.58
C ALA A 159 8.38 2.82 11.72
N VAL A 160 7.74 3.86 11.19
CA VAL A 160 8.34 4.90 10.33
C VAL A 160 8.34 6.26 11.00
N SER A 161 9.25 7.13 10.58
CA SER A 161 9.33 8.51 11.06
C SER A 161 8.02 9.28 10.82
N PRO A 162 7.73 10.30 11.65
CA PRO A 162 6.58 11.18 11.42
C PRO A 162 6.61 11.85 10.05
N GLU A 163 7.79 12.11 9.50
CA GLU A 163 7.96 12.72 8.18
C GLU A 163 7.50 11.76 7.07
N ILE A 164 7.97 10.51 7.06
CA ILE A 164 7.56 9.50 6.07
C ILE A 164 6.05 9.27 6.15
N ARG A 165 5.49 9.12 7.34
CA ARG A 165 4.04 8.98 7.56
C ARG A 165 3.25 10.16 6.99
N GLN A 166 3.72 11.38 7.23
CA GLN A 166 3.06 12.58 6.71
C GLN A 166 3.14 12.66 5.19
N ILE A 167 4.29 12.30 4.58
CA ILE A 167 4.45 12.28 3.12
C ILE A 167 3.51 11.23 2.52
N ALA A 168 3.48 10.00 3.04
CA ALA A 168 2.57 8.94 2.58
C ALA A 168 1.10 9.40 2.58
N ARG A 169 0.65 10.02 3.68
CA ARG A 169 -0.70 10.58 3.79
C ARG A 169 -0.99 11.63 2.71
N ARG A 170 -0.05 12.54 2.46
CA ARG A 170 -0.20 13.58 1.43
C ARG A 170 -0.24 12.99 0.02
N LEU A 171 0.57 11.98 -0.27
CA LEU A 171 0.56 11.26 -1.55
C LEU A 171 -0.81 10.62 -1.79
N PHE A 172 -1.34 9.88 -0.81
CA PHE A 172 -2.68 9.30 -0.90
C PHE A 172 -3.77 10.33 -1.18
N LEU A 173 -3.74 11.48 -0.51
CA LEU A 173 -4.76 12.52 -0.64
C LEU A 173 -4.66 13.34 -1.94
N THR A 174 -3.56 13.25 -2.71
CA THR A 174 -3.26 14.15 -3.83
C THR A 174 -4.35 14.16 -4.92
N ASN A 175 -4.85 13.00 -5.32
CA ASN A 175 -5.88 12.88 -6.36
C ASN A 175 -7.12 12.08 -5.91
N LEU A 176 -7.21 11.72 -4.63
CA LEU A 176 -8.23 10.85 -4.06
C LEU A 176 -9.66 11.24 -4.48
N ARG A 177 -10.02 12.54 -4.33
CA ARG A 177 -11.38 13.02 -4.65
C ARG A 177 -11.72 12.85 -6.13
N ALA A 178 -10.78 13.10 -7.03
CA ALA A 178 -11.00 12.99 -8.47
C ALA A 178 -11.17 11.50 -8.87
N LEU A 179 -10.30 10.64 -8.39
CA LEU A 179 -10.37 9.21 -8.71
C LEU A 179 -11.57 8.52 -8.05
N ARG A 180 -11.96 8.92 -6.82
CA ARG A 180 -13.21 8.42 -6.22
C ARG A 180 -14.44 8.79 -7.06
N ARG A 181 -14.54 10.02 -7.58
CA ARG A 181 -15.62 10.39 -8.49
C ARG A 181 -15.61 9.54 -9.76
N GLN A 182 -14.44 9.34 -10.35
CA GLN A 182 -14.28 8.49 -11.54
C GLN A 182 -14.70 7.05 -11.25
N LEU A 183 -14.32 6.47 -10.11
CA LEU A 183 -14.76 5.14 -9.70
C LEU A 183 -16.27 5.07 -9.52
N LEU A 184 -16.86 6.02 -8.77
CA LEU A 184 -18.30 6.05 -8.51
C LEU A 184 -19.11 6.19 -9.79
N SER A 185 -18.65 7.00 -10.76
CA SER A 185 -19.35 7.14 -12.05
C SER A 185 -19.36 5.83 -12.87
N ARG A 186 -18.42 4.94 -12.65
CA ARG A 186 -18.38 3.62 -13.30
C ARG A 186 -19.33 2.59 -12.68
N ILE A 187 -19.53 2.66 -11.36
CA ILE A 187 -20.34 1.68 -10.61
C ILE A 187 -21.79 2.13 -10.40
N GLN A 188 -22.09 3.40 -10.66
CA GLN A 188 -23.47 3.88 -10.64
C GLN A 188 -24.17 3.40 -11.92
N LEU A 189 -25.17 2.54 -11.76
CA LEU A 189 -26.08 2.20 -12.86
C LEU A 189 -26.78 3.48 -13.33
N PRO A 190 -26.94 3.69 -14.65
CA PRO A 190 -27.76 4.79 -15.14
C PRO A 190 -29.16 4.65 -14.55
N ARG A 191 -29.69 5.73 -13.97
CA ARG A 191 -31.08 5.82 -13.47
C ARG A 191 -32.04 5.80 -14.64
#